data_aaa9b95e9764d226987af15c19d381b7
#
_entry.id   aaa9b95e9764d226987af15c19d381b7
#
_cell.length_a   1.000
_cell.length_b   1.000
_cell.length_c   1.000
_cell.angle_alpha   90.00
_cell.angle_beta   90.00
_cell.angle_gamma   90.00
#
_symmetry.space_group_name_H-M   'P 1'
#
loop_
_entity.id
_entity.type
_entity.pdbx_description
1 polymer ?
#
loop_
_entity_poly.entity_id
_entity_poly.type
_entity_poly.pdbx_seq_one_letter_code
_entity_poly.pdbx_strand_id
1 'polypeptide(L)'
;MRRNPDINNVLILGGHIQAVGLLRQTLGLPVTICVRDKWAVARFSKYTGKTIIADTDDKIKDTLKVLADKNTLLVPTSDDYIEIISGDYEWFNDNYTLLLPSKDVAGIFQNKRLAYSFCERNGISQPLSYCPDTLDDVKSIAASIAYPVVLKPAVMYDFHSQFGKKAFLCRDAEQLIERVGTIAAAGYAIDRLLIQEFLSGGPQNLYSVGVFAIDGEINASITANRIRQNPIDFGNSTTFAVTCQIHDIEQAAQKIIAATHYSGLAEVEFMYDSGANVYKFLEINTRSWKWHTLSLTQGFGFMSEVIRWHKSLPSEYDKENYVKAGWVERLTDYAVIIKNRLCMKDVINSYKLKKCSALLSADDPLPAIMYIIMSPVLYLKRY
;
A
#
# COMPACT_ATOMS: atom_id res chain seq x y z
N MET A 1 17.39 8.37 -3.78
CA MET A 1 17.74 8.44 -2.34
C MET A 1 19.24 8.44 -2.18
N ARG A 2 19.79 9.31 -1.30
CA ARG A 2 21.23 9.32 -1.01
C ARG A 2 21.53 8.46 0.22
N ARG A 3 22.66 7.74 0.17
CA ARG A 3 23.12 6.97 1.33
C ARG A 3 23.50 7.91 2.47
N ASN A 4 23.04 7.60 3.68
CA ASN A 4 23.45 8.29 4.91
C ASN A 4 23.92 7.24 5.93
N PRO A 5 25.24 7.01 6.07
CA PRO A 5 25.76 6.02 7.02
C PRO A 5 25.56 6.44 8.49
N ASP A 6 25.32 7.71 8.74
CA ASP A 6 25.20 8.28 10.08
C ASP A 6 23.77 8.21 10.64
N ILE A 7 22.83 7.55 9.93
CA ILE A 7 21.49 7.34 10.49
C ILE A 7 21.60 6.67 11.87
N ASN A 8 21.00 7.30 12.86
CA ASN A 8 21.05 6.86 14.25
C ASN A 8 19.68 6.77 14.92
N ASN A 9 18.63 7.27 14.26
CA ASN A 9 17.25 7.26 14.71
C ASN A 9 16.31 6.86 13.57
N VAL A 10 15.13 6.37 13.93
CA VAL A 10 14.01 6.12 13.01
C VAL A 10 12.78 6.85 13.51
N LEU A 11 12.13 7.63 12.64
CA LEU A 11 10.85 8.27 12.92
C LEU A 11 9.78 7.68 11.99
N ILE A 12 8.87 6.90 12.55
CA ILE A 12 7.79 6.26 11.81
C ILE A 12 6.53 7.10 11.95
N LEU A 13 5.96 7.51 10.81
CA LEU A 13 4.67 8.20 10.76
C LEU A 13 3.55 7.18 10.60
N GLY A 14 2.74 7.05 11.65
CA GLY A 14 1.66 6.09 11.74
C GLY A 14 1.88 5.02 12.80
N GLY A 15 0.79 4.36 13.18
CA GLY A 15 0.81 3.42 14.32
C GLY A 15 0.00 2.15 14.11
N HIS A 16 -0.32 1.82 12.86
CA HIS A 16 -1.06 0.61 12.51
C HIS A 16 -0.14 -0.63 12.38
N ILE A 17 -0.67 -1.69 11.83
CA ILE A 17 -0.01 -3.00 11.68
C ILE A 17 1.32 -2.90 10.91
N GLN A 18 1.37 -2.07 9.85
CA GLN A 18 2.60 -1.83 9.08
C GLN A 18 3.72 -1.30 9.98
N ALA A 19 3.41 -0.30 10.81
CA ALA A 19 4.38 0.30 11.73
C ALA A 19 4.95 -0.74 12.71
N VAL A 20 4.11 -1.63 13.27
CA VAL A 20 4.58 -2.70 14.15
C VAL A 20 5.59 -3.61 13.46
N GLY A 21 5.32 -3.95 12.21
CA GLY A 21 6.25 -4.77 11.41
C GLY A 21 7.58 -4.06 11.16
N LEU A 22 7.57 -2.75 10.86
CA LEU A 22 8.78 -1.94 10.65
C LEU A 22 9.59 -1.79 11.93
N LEU A 23 8.93 -1.52 13.07
CA LEU A 23 9.55 -1.40 14.40
C LEU A 23 10.45 -2.60 14.73
N ARG A 24 9.97 -3.81 14.45
CA ARG A 24 10.68 -5.07 14.73
C ARG A 24 11.90 -5.31 13.85
N GLN A 25 12.16 -4.45 12.87
CA GLN A 25 13.20 -4.59 11.86
C GLN A 25 14.22 -3.44 11.90
N THR A 26 14.25 -2.64 12.97
CA THR A 26 15.08 -1.42 13.06
C THR A 26 16.54 -1.65 13.46
N LEU A 27 16.96 -2.91 13.58
CA LEU A 27 18.34 -3.29 13.95
C LEU A 27 18.84 -2.61 15.24
N GLY A 28 17.93 -2.36 16.20
CA GLY A 28 18.25 -1.75 17.49
C GLY A 28 18.39 -0.22 17.48
N LEU A 29 18.12 0.44 16.34
CA LEU A 29 18.07 1.89 16.33
C LEU A 29 16.92 2.41 17.20
N PRO A 30 17.10 3.53 17.94
CA PRO A 30 16.03 4.21 18.65
C PRO A 30 14.88 4.59 17.71
N VAL A 31 13.65 4.36 18.16
CA VAL A 31 12.47 4.65 17.33
C VAL A 31 11.52 5.61 18.02
N THR A 32 11.15 6.66 17.32
CA THR A 32 10.01 7.50 17.65
C THR A 32 8.87 7.19 16.69
N ILE A 33 7.63 7.07 17.19
CA ILE A 33 6.45 7.03 16.34
C ILE A 33 5.65 8.33 16.51
N CYS A 34 5.17 8.89 15.40
CA CYS A 34 4.20 10.00 15.39
C CYS A 34 2.86 9.46 14.88
N VAL A 35 1.82 9.56 15.69
CA VAL A 35 0.52 8.94 15.46
C VAL A 35 -0.61 9.94 15.65
N ARG A 36 -1.74 9.73 14.94
CA ARG A 36 -2.89 10.64 15.02
C ARG A 36 -3.68 10.49 16.31
N ASP A 37 -3.65 9.33 16.96
CA ASP A 37 -4.42 9.10 18.16
C ASP A 37 -3.81 8.05 19.12
N LYS A 38 -4.39 7.95 20.30
CA LYS A 38 -3.97 7.03 21.36
C LYS A 38 -4.26 5.54 21.09
N TRP A 39 -5.00 5.21 20.03
CA TRP A 39 -5.38 3.85 19.67
C TRP A 39 -4.40 3.19 18.70
N ALA A 40 -3.29 3.86 18.41
CA ALA A 40 -2.22 3.33 17.59
C ALA A 40 -1.57 2.11 18.23
N VAL A 41 -1.71 0.94 17.61
CA VAL A 41 -1.25 -0.35 18.17
C VAL A 41 0.27 -0.43 18.29
N ALA A 42 1.00 0.27 17.44
CA ALA A 42 2.47 0.32 17.45
C ALA A 42 3.06 0.91 18.73
N ARG A 43 2.31 1.76 19.45
CA ARG A 43 2.77 2.35 20.72
C ARG A 43 3.01 1.33 21.83
N PHE A 44 2.45 0.14 21.70
CA PHE A 44 2.57 -0.93 22.67
C PHE A 44 3.71 -1.91 22.35
N SER A 45 4.41 -1.71 21.25
CA SER A 45 5.59 -2.50 20.92
C SER A 45 6.77 -2.14 21.85
N LYS A 46 7.50 -3.15 22.32
CA LYS A 46 8.73 -2.94 23.09
C LYS A 46 9.82 -2.19 22.31
N TYR A 47 9.70 -2.17 20.98
CA TYR A 47 10.62 -1.48 20.09
C TYR A 47 10.28 0.01 19.91
N THR A 48 9.15 0.48 20.45
CA THR A 48 8.78 1.90 20.45
C THR A 48 9.47 2.61 21.60
N GLY A 49 10.46 3.43 21.30
CA GLY A 49 11.15 4.24 22.31
C GLY A 49 10.34 5.44 22.77
N LYS A 50 9.72 6.16 21.82
CA LYS A 50 8.90 7.35 22.08
C LYS A 50 7.65 7.37 21.23
N THR A 51 6.52 7.78 21.82
CA THR A 51 5.25 8.02 21.09
C THR A 51 4.89 9.49 21.19
N ILE A 52 4.58 10.11 20.03
CA ILE A 52 4.07 11.46 19.92
C ILE A 52 2.67 11.36 19.29
N ILE A 53 1.70 12.04 19.87
CA ILE A 53 0.32 12.10 19.34
C ILE A 53 0.12 13.47 18.71
N ALA A 54 -0.15 13.50 17.41
CA ALA A 54 -0.47 14.68 16.63
C ALA A 54 -1.69 14.36 15.75
N ASP A 55 -2.85 14.90 16.13
CA ASP A 55 -4.16 14.53 15.60
C ASP A 55 -4.55 15.27 14.33
N THR A 56 -3.83 16.33 13.96
CA THR A 56 -4.01 17.13 12.74
C THR A 56 -2.74 17.20 11.91
N ASP A 57 -2.88 17.49 10.61
CA ASP A 57 -1.75 17.61 9.69
C ASP A 57 -0.80 18.73 10.11
N ASP A 58 -1.33 19.86 10.61
CA ASP A 58 -0.52 20.97 11.09
C ASP A 58 0.31 20.58 12.31
N LYS A 59 -0.30 19.88 13.29
CA LYS A 59 0.44 19.37 14.44
C LYS A 59 1.51 18.34 14.05
N ILE A 60 1.24 17.52 13.03
CA ILE A 60 2.23 16.60 12.49
C ILE A 60 3.39 17.39 11.88
N LYS A 61 3.13 18.39 11.01
CA LYS A 61 4.15 19.25 10.41
C LYS A 61 4.98 19.97 11.47
N ASP A 62 4.34 20.55 12.47
CA ASP A 62 5.03 21.23 13.57
C ASP A 62 5.91 20.28 14.38
N THR A 63 5.39 19.08 14.68
CA THR A 63 6.14 18.01 15.34
C THR A 63 7.38 17.64 14.53
N LEU A 64 7.22 17.45 13.22
CA LEU A 64 8.32 17.09 12.34
C LEU A 64 9.36 18.21 12.23
N LYS A 65 8.94 19.47 12.25
CA LYS A 65 9.88 20.59 12.29
C LYS A 65 10.71 20.64 13.58
N VAL A 66 10.09 20.34 14.71
CA VAL A 66 10.78 20.29 16.02
C VAL A 66 11.75 19.11 16.12
N LEU A 67 11.43 17.99 15.48
CA LEU A 67 12.24 16.75 15.51
C LEU A 67 13.25 16.67 14.37
N ALA A 68 13.38 17.71 13.56
CA ALA A 68 14.22 17.68 12.36
C ALA A 68 15.68 17.33 12.70
N ASP A 69 16.16 16.25 12.11
CA ASP A 69 17.52 15.75 12.21
C ASP A 69 17.84 14.92 10.96
N LYS A 70 18.88 15.32 10.23
CA LYS A 70 19.31 14.65 8.99
C LYS A 70 19.71 13.19 9.20
N ASN A 71 20.11 12.82 10.40
CA ASN A 71 20.46 11.45 10.76
C ASN A 71 19.24 10.60 11.20
N THR A 72 18.05 11.17 11.15
CA THR A 72 16.79 10.47 11.39
C THR A 72 16.21 9.96 10.08
N LEU A 73 15.98 8.64 9.98
CA LEU A 73 15.26 8.02 8.86
C LEU A 73 13.76 8.23 9.04
N LEU A 74 13.15 9.02 8.17
CA LEU A 74 11.71 9.34 8.19
C LEU A 74 10.93 8.36 7.32
N VAL A 75 9.99 7.62 7.94
CA VAL A 75 9.27 6.51 7.31
C VAL A 75 7.76 6.71 7.39
N PRO A 76 7.08 7.13 6.33
CA PRO A 76 5.63 7.18 6.28
C PRO A 76 5.02 5.79 6.08
N THR A 77 3.86 5.55 6.69
CA THR A 77 3.14 4.26 6.58
C THR A 77 1.76 4.38 5.92
N SER A 78 1.35 5.58 5.52
CA SER A 78 0.10 5.81 4.77
C SER A 78 0.26 6.94 3.75
N ASP A 79 -0.67 7.00 2.81
CA ASP A 79 -0.67 7.99 1.74
C ASP A 79 -0.85 9.41 2.27
N ASP A 80 -1.63 9.59 3.36
CA ASP A 80 -1.79 10.88 4.04
C ASP A 80 -0.46 11.47 4.52
N TYR A 81 0.43 10.63 5.07
CA TYR A 81 1.76 11.09 5.48
C TYR A 81 2.68 11.39 4.31
N ILE A 82 2.53 10.64 3.20
CA ILE A 82 3.26 10.96 1.96
C ILE A 82 2.83 12.32 1.44
N GLU A 83 1.54 12.65 1.48
CA GLU A 83 1.01 13.94 1.04
C GLU A 83 1.58 15.10 1.88
N ILE A 84 1.62 14.93 3.22
CA ILE A 84 2.22 15.91 4.12
C ILE A 84 3.69 16.17 3.75
N ILE A 85 4.48 15.11 3.50
CA ILE A 85 5.89 15.22 3.14
C ILE A 85 6.06 15.82 1.74
N SER A 86 5.26 15.37 0.77
CA SER A 86 5.32 15.84 -0.62
C SER A 86 4.95 17.32 -0.77
N GLY A 87 4.11 17.83 0.14
CA GLY A 87 3.73 19.24 0.18
C GLY A 87 4.91 20.20 0.43
N ASP A 88 5.96 19.75 1.13
CA ASP A 88 7.18 20.51 1.40
C ASP A 88 8.42 19.60 1.26
N TYR A 89 8.45 18.86 0.14
CA TYR A 89 9.41 17.76 -0.09
C TYR A 89 10.86 18.19 0.09
N GLU A 90 11.25 19.37 -0.44
CA GLU A 90 12.63 19.86 -0.38
C GLU A 90 13.04 20.09 1.07
N TRP A 91 12.20 20.76 1.87
CA TRP A 91 12.47 20.96 3.28
C TRP A 91 12.66 19.63 4.02
N PHE A 92 11.78 18.65 3.81
CA PHE A 92 11.90 17.34 4.42
C PHE A 92 13.15 16.60 3.95
N ASN A 93 13.48 16.69 2.66
CA ASN A 93 14.68 16.06 2.11
C ASN A 93 15.97 16.68 2.64
N ASP A 94 15.98 17.98 2.97
CA ASP A 94 17.14 18.62 3.54
C ASP A 94 17.32 18.30 5.04
N ASN A 95 16.23 18.10 5.76
CA ASN A 95 16.23 17.95 7.22
C ASN A 95 16.10 16.50 7.72
N TYR A 96 15.79 15.55 6.84
CA TYR A 96 15.65 14.13 7.16
C TYR A 96 16.34 13.23 6.13
N THR A 97 16.63 12.00 6.50
CA THR A 97 16.86 10.93 5.53
C THR A 97 15.51 10.33 5.16
N LEU A 98 15.04 10.58 3.93
CA LEU A 98 13.70 10.15 3.51
C LEU A 98 13.71 8.73 2.94
N LEU A 99 12.75 7.90 3.35
CA LEU A 99 12.44 6.62 2.71
C LEU A 99 11.24 6.80 1.77
N LEU A 100 11.40 7.62 0.76
CA LEU A 100 10.38 7.97 -0.24
C LEU A 100 11.02 8.18 -1.61
N PRO A 101 10.28 7.95 -2.72
CA PRO A 101 10.70 8.39 -4.03
C PRO A 101 10.73 9.93 -4.13
N SER A 102 11.27 10.45 -5.22
CA SER A 102 11.19 11.89 -5.51
C SER A 102 9.73 12.36 -5.62
N LYS A 103 9.51 13.65 -5.41
CA LYS A 103 8.18 14.27 -5.52
C LYS A 103 7.50 13.96 -6.86
N ASP A 104 8.24 14.03 -7.96
CA ASP A 104 7.71 13.78 -9.30
C ASP A 104 7.26 12.32 -9.46
N VAL A 105 8.08 11.37 -9.00
CA VAL A 105 7.75 9.95 -9.04
C VAL A 105 6.55 9.63 -8.15
N ALA A 106 6.51 10.18 -6.93
CA ALA A 106 5.34 10.04 -6.06
C ALA A 106 4.08 10.60 -6.72
N GLY A 107 4.16 11.78 -7.35
CA GLY A 107 3.05 12.42 -8.06
C GLY A 107 2.49 11.60 -9.23
N ILE A 108 3.37 10.92 -10.00
CA ILE A 108 2.93 10.01 -11.06
C ILE A 108 2.03 8.91 -10.49
N PHE A 109 2.43 8.29 -9.38
CA PHE A 109 1.73 7.10 -8.87
C PHE A 109 0.55 7.42 -7.93
N GLN A 110 0.49 8.62 -7.35
CA GLN A 110 -0.67 9.10 -6.62
C GLN A 110 -1.87 9.40 -7.53
N ASN A 111 -1.63 9.69 -8.81
CA ASN A 111 -2.65 9.97 -9.80
C ASN A 111 -2.78 8.82 -10.81
N LYS A 112 -3.91 8.10 -10.77
CA LYS A 112 -4.16 6.94 -11.64
C LYS A 112 -4.13 7.27 -13.14
N ARG A 113 -4.54 8.47 -13.55
CA ARG A 113 -4.43 8.92 -14.95
C ARG A 113 -2.95 8.96 -15.39
N LEU A 114 -2.09 9.57 -14.55
CA LEU A 114 -0.66 9.65 -14.82
C LEU A 114 0.01 8.27 -14.78
N ALA A 115 -0.34 7.43 -13.80
CA ALA A 115 0.19 6.09 -13.66
C ALA A 115 -0.16 5.21 -14.87
N TYR A 116 -1.40 5.24 -15.36
CA TYR A 116 -1.80 4.46 -16.53
C TYR A 116 -1.19 4.99 -17.82
N SER A 117 -1.12 6.32 -18.01
CA SER A 117 -0.40 6.91 -19.13
C SER A 117 1.10 6.55 -19.13
N PHE A 118 1.72 6.48 -17.95
CA PHE A 118 3.08 5.99 -17.79
C PHE A 118 3.21 4.51 -18.20
N CYS A 119 2.29 3.66 -17.73
CA CYS A 119 2.26 2.23 -18.07
C CYS A 119 2.12 2.01 -19.58
N GLU A 120 1.21 2.73 -20.24
CA GLU A 120 1.00 2.66 -21.69
C GLU A 120 2.28 2.99 -22.46
N ARG A 121 2.91 4.13 -22.14
CA ARG A 121 4.17 4.56 -22.80
C ARG A 121 5.31 3.57 -22.60
N ASN A 122 5.29 2.80 -21.51
CA ASN A 122 6.30 1.81 -21.18
C ASN A 122 5.92 0.38 -21.58
N GLY A 123 4.78 0.17 -22.27
CA GLY A 123 4.33 -1.16 -22.70
C GLY A 123 4.06 -2.09 -21.52
N ILE A 124 3.51 -1.57 -20.42
CA ILE A 124 3.08 -2.33 -19.24
C ILE A 124 1.58 -2.55 -19.36
N SER A 125 1.16 -3.80 -19.31
CA SER A 125 -0.27 -4.14 -19.41
C SER A 125 -1.05 -3.55 -18.25
N GLN A 126 -2.19 -2.93 -18.56
CA GLN A 126 -3.07 -2.27 -17.61
C GLN A 126 -4.53 -2.45 -18.04
N PRO A 127 -5.50 -2.26 -17.15
CA PRO A 127 -6.91 -2.25 -17.52
C PRO A 127 -7.22 -1.12 -18.50
N LEU A 128 -8.08 -1.39 -19.49
CA LEU A 128 -8.59 -0.34 -20.38
C LEU A 128 -9.23 0.76 -19.53
N SER A 129 -8.74 1.98 -19.70
CA SER A 129 -9.10 3.10 -18.85
C SER A 129 -9.38 4.33 -19.68
N TYR A 130 -10.48 5.01 -19.37
CA TYR A 130 -10.96 6.21 -20.05
C TYR A 130 -11.03 7.36 -19.04
N CYS A 131 -10.54 8.52 -19.45
CA CYS A 131 -10.44 9.71 -18.62
C CYS A 131 -11.36 10.81 -19.20
N PRO A 132 -12.64 10.87 -18.85
CA PRO A 132 -13.55 11.91 -19.34
C PRO A 132 -13.18 13.26 -18.72
N ASP A 133 -13.34 14.33 -19.50
CA ASP A 133 -13.21 15.70 -19.00
C ASP A 133 -14.60 16.38 -18.87
N THR A 134 -15.58 15.92 -19.65
CA THR A 134 -16.93 16.44 -19.68
C THR A 134 -17.99 15.34 -19.59
N LEU A 135 -19.25 15.73 -19.33
CA LEU A 135 -20.36 14.78 -19.34
C LEU A 135 -20.64 14.22 -20.76
N ASP A 136 -20.35 14.99 -21.81
CA ASP A 136 -20.52 14.52 -23.19
C ASP A 136 -19.44 13.50 -23.56
N ASP A 137 -18.21 13.61 -23.02
CA ASP A 137 -17.21 12.54 -23.11
C ASP A 137 -17.71 11.27 -22.44
N VAL A 138 -18.31 11.39 -21.24
CA VAL A 138 -18.90 10.23 -20.54
C VAL A 138 -19.95 9.54 -21.39
N LYS A 139 -20.87 10.29 -22.04
CA LYS A 139 -21.88 9.70 -22.92
C LYS A 139 -21.26 9.00 -24.12
N SER A 140 -20.24 9.61 -24.73
CA SER A 140 -19.53 9.06 -25.89
C SER A 140 -18.80 7.77 -25.51
N ILE A 141 -18.10 7.77 -24.39
CA ILE A 141 -17.43 6.59 -23.83
C ILE A 141 -18.47 5.51 -23.53
N ALA A 142 -19.56 5.86 -22.81
CA ALA A 142 -20.60 4.93 -22.39
C ALA A 142 -21.25 4.18 -23.57
N ALA A 143 -21.35 4.80 -24.74
CA ALA A 143 -21.92 4.21 -25.96
C ALA A 143 -20.94 3.23 -26.66
N SER A 144 -19.64 3.27 -26.36
CA SER A 144 -18.59 2.55 -27.11
C SER A 144 -17.88 1.44 -26.32
N ILE A 145 -18.02 1.39 -25.00
CA ILE A 145 -17.30 0.47 -24.14
C ILE A 145 -18.08 -0.81 -23.83
N ALA A 146 -17.34 -1.88 -23.48
CA ALA A 146 -17.95 -3.11 -22.95
C ALA A 146 -18.24 -2.98 -21.45
N TYR A 147 -19.31 -3.60 -20.99
CA TYR A 147 -19.73 -3.61 -19.59
C TYR A 147 -19.53 -5.01 -18.96
N PRO A 148 -19.38 -5.08 -17.61
CA PRO A 148 -19.38 -3.99 -16.63
C PRO A 148 -18.10 -3.16 -16.62
N VAL A 149 -18.19 -1.91 -16.08
CA VAL A 149 -17.06 -1.03 -15.86
C VAL A 149 -16.99 -0.55 -14.40
N VAL A 150 -15.82 -0.10 -13.98
CA VAL A 150 -15.59 0.52 -12.66
C VAL A 150 -15.40 2.02 -12.83
N LEU A 151 -16.24 2.80 -12.18
CA LEU A 151 -16.09 4.25 -12.04
C LEU A 151 -15.36 4.53 -10.71
N LYS A 152 -14.21 5.20 -10.77
CA LYS A 152 -13.38 5.52 -9.60
C LYS A 152 -12.69 6.88 -9.75
N PRO A 153 -12.23 7.50 -8.65
CA PRO A 153 -11.44 8.73 -8.75
C PRO A 153 -10.04 8.45 -9.27
N ALA A 154 -9.47 9.42 -9.98
CA ALA A 154 -8.06 9.41 -10.38
C ALA A 154 -7.13 9.57 -9.17
N VAL A 155 -7.53 10.40 -8.19
CA VAL A 155 -6.87 10.58 -6.89
C VAL A 155 -7.86 10.28 -5.77
N MET A 156 -7.48 9.44 -4.81
CA MET A 156 -8.42 8.86 -3.82
C MET A 156 -8.79 9.82 -2.68
N TYR A 157 -7.99 10.83 -2.38
CA TYR A 157 -7.97 11.57 -1.11
C TYR A 157 -9.34 12.02 -0.58
N ASP A 158 -10.16 12.70 -1.36
CA ASP A 158 -11.43 13.29 -0.94
C ASP A 158 -12.67 12.48 -1.35
N PHE A 159 -12.55 11.61 -2.35
CA PHE A 159 -13.68 10.87 -2.90
C PHE A 159 -14.34 9.94 -1.89
N HIS A 160 -13.54 9.18 -1.12
CA HIS A 160 -14.07 8.24 -0.13
C HIS A 160 -14.78 8.96 1.02
N SER A 161 -14.26 10.09 1.48
CA SER A 161 -14.90 10.88 2.54
C SER A 161 -16.24 11.47 2.09
N GLN A 162 -16.34 11.85 0.81
CA GLN A 162 -17.56 12.46 0.25
C GLN A 162 -18.64 11.43 -0.12
N PHE A 163 -18.26 10.26 -0.66
CA PHE A 163 -19.18 9.28 -1.21
C PHE A 163 -19.27 7.96 -0.44
N GLY A 164 -18.48 7.77 0.61
CA GLY A 164 -18.44 6.55 1.42
C GLY A 164 -17.98 5.29 0.67
N LYS A 165 -17.54 5.43 -0.58
CA LYS A 165 -17.10 4.34 -1.46
C LYS A 165 -15.84 4.73 -2.21
N LYS A 166 -15.04 3.73 -2.57
CA LYS A 166 -13.81 3.92 -3.35
C LYS A 166 -14.04 3.83 -4.86
N ALA A 167 -15.07 3.12 -5.26
CA ALA A 167 -15.42 2.89 -6.65
C ALA A 167 -16.88 2.46 -6.76
N PHE A 168 -17.45 2.59 -7.95
CA PHE A 168 -18.79 2.14 -8.30
C PHE A 168 -18.71 1.18 -9.48
N LEU A 169 -19.36 0.02 -9.37
CA LEU A 169 -19.55 -0.90 -10.48
C LEU A 169 -20.77 -0.42 -11.27
N CYS A 170 -20.59 -0.16 -12.57
CA CYS A 170 -21.66 0.20 -13.51
C CYS A 170 -21.82 -0.94 -14.51
N ARG A 171 -23.04 -1.48 -14.63
CA ARG A 171 -23.34 -2.65 -15.44
C ARG A 171 -23.77 -2.32 -16.86
N ASP A 172 -24.12 -1.07 -17.10
CA ASP A 172 -24.62 -0.54 -18.39
C ASP A 172 -24.36 0.97 -18.50
N ALA A 173 -24.63 1.52 -19.68
CA ALA A 173 -24.43 2.92 -20.00
C ALA A 173 -25.29 3.87 -19.15
N GLU A 174 -26.53 3.47 -18.86
CA GLU A 174 -27.50 4.29 -18.10
C GLU A 174 -26.98 4.46 -16.66
N GLN A 175 -26.57 3.36 -16.00
CA GLN A 175 -25.97 3.42 -14.64
C GLN A 175 -24.70 4.26 -14.60
N LEU A 176 -23.84 4.18 -15.63
CA LEU A 176 -22.62 4.96 -15.69
C LEU A 176 -22.92 6.45 -15.77
N ILE A 177 -23.81 6.86 -16.72
CA ILE A 177 -24.18 8.26 -16.93
C ILE A 177 -24.88 8.83 -15.67
N GLU A 178 -25.86 8.09 -15.11
CA GLU A 178 -26.56 8.49 -13.88
C GLU A 178 -25.58 8.67 -12.72
N ARG A 179 -24.66 7.74 -12.55
CA ARG A 179 -23.68 7.79 -11.46
C ARG A 179 -22.74 8.97 -11.58
N VAL A 180 -22.20 9.23 -12.78
CA VAL A 180 -21.35 10.41 -13.03
C VAL A 180 -22.15 11.70 -12.82
N GLY A 181 -23.40 11.77 -13.30
CA GLY A 181 -24.28 12.91 -13.07
C GLY A 181 -24.50 13.20 -11.58
N THR A 182 -24.74 12.15 -10.78
CA THR A 182 -24.91 12.27 -9.33
C THR A 182 -23.64 12.79 -8.66
N ILE A 183 -22.45 12.29 -9.05
CA ILE A 183 -21.15 12.70 -8.52
C ILE A 183 -20.86 14.16 -8.90
N ALA A 184 -21.12 14.55 -10.15
CA ALA A 184 -20.95 15.92 -10.62
C ALA A 184 -21.89 16.91 -9.93
N ALA A 185 -23.16 16.52 -9.73
CA ALA A 185 -24.14 17.32 -8.98
C ALA A 185 -23.74 17.53 -7.50
N ALA A 186 -22.98 16.62 -6.93
CA ALA A 186 -22.38 16.75 -5.59
C ALA A 186 -21.11 17.62 -5.57
N GLY A 187 -20.73 18.26 -6.69
CA GLY A 187 -19.60 19.17 -6.80
C GLY A 187 -18.24 18.50 -7.07
N TYR A 188 -18.22 17.21 -7.37
CA TYR A 188 -16.99 16.54 -7.74
C TYR A 188 -16.72 16.64 -9.24
N ALA A 189 -15.56 17.13 -9.64
CA ALA A 189 -15.22 17.39 -11.02
C ALA A 189 -15.07 16.10 -11.85
N ILE A 190 -15.64 16.08 -13.06
CA ILE A 190 -15.65 14.90 -13.95
C ILE A 190 -14.24 14.54 -14.40
N ASP A 191 -13.37 15.51 -14.66
CA ASP A 191 -11.97 15.33 -15.03
C ASP A 191 -11.12 14.65 -13.93
N ARG A 192 -11.66 14.51 -12.73
CA ARG A 192 -11.06 13.74 -11.62
C ARG A 192 -11.55 12.29 -11.56
N LEU A 193 -12.41 11.88 -12.48
CA LEU A 193 -12.92 10.51 -12.57
C LEU A 193 -12.16 9.67 -13.59
N LEU A 194 -12.22 8.36 -13.40
CA LEU A 194 -11.68 7.34 -14.29
C LEU A 194 -12.75 6.26 -14.50
N ILE A 195 -13.03 5.93 -15.76
CA ILE A 195 -13.88 4.80 -16.15
C ILE A 195 -12.94 3.68 -16.59
N GLN A 196 -13.05 2.50 -15.99
CA GLN A 196 -12.11 1.40 -16.23
C GLN A 196 -12.87 0.10 -16.47
N GLU A 197 -12.36 -0.76 -17.34
CA GLU A 197 -12.86 -2.12 -17.49
C GLU A 197 -12.89 -2.85 -16.15
N PHE A 198 -13.91 -3.65 -15.93
CA PHE A 198 -14.00 -4.49 -14.74
C PHE A 198 -13.24 -5.80 -14.95
N LEU A 199 -12.21 -6.01 -14.16
CA LEU A 199 -11.48 -7.29 -14.14
C LEU A 199 -12.18 -8.25 -13.17
N SER A 200 -12.64 -9.39 -13.69
CA SER A 200 -13.28 -10.43 -12.90
C SER A 200 -12.26 -11.27 -12.13
N GLY A 201 -12.72 -12.05 -11.14
CA GLY A 201 -11.89 -13.07 -10.49
C GLY A 201 -11.65 -12.87 -8.99
N GLY A 202 -12.04 -11.72 -8.42
CA GLY A 202 -11.96 -11.49 -6.98
C GLY A 202 -10.51 -11.42 -6.41
N PRO A 203 -10.37 -11.48 -5.07
CA PRO A 203 -9.06 -11.27 -4.42
C PRO A 203 -8.01 -12.34 -4.76
N GLN A 204 -8.41 -13.56 -5.13
CA GLN A 204 -7.46 -14.61 -5.53
C GLN A 204 -6.69 -14.29 -6.82
N ASN A 205 -7.18 -13.34 -7.61
CA ASN A 205 -6.50 -12.84 -8.81
C ASN A 205 -5.65 -11.59 -8.53
N LEU A 206 -5.56 -11.15 -7.28
CA LEU A 206 -4.72 -10.02 -6.88
C LEU A 206 -3.32 -10.50 -6.49
N TYR A 207 -2.32 -9.90 -7.12
CA TYR A 207 -0.91 -10.17 -6.89
C TYR A 207 -0.19 -8.87 -6.62
N SER A 208 0.87 -8.94 -5.84
CA SER A 208 1.70 -7.77 -5.57
C SER A 208 3.17 -8.14 -5.54
N VAL A 209 4.00 -7.23 -6.04
CA VAL A 209 5.46 -7.28 -5.86
C VAL A 209 5.84 -6.18 -4.89
N GLY A 210 6.29 -6.57 -3.69
CA GLY A 210 6.87 -5.65 -2.72
C GLY A 210 8.34 -5.47 -3.02
N VAL A 211 8.83 -4.22 -3.04
CA VAL A 211 10.22 -3.91 -3.36
C VAL A 211 10.83 -2.91 -2.40
N PHE A 212 12.13 -3.03 -2.21
CA PHE A 212 13.04 -1.96 -1.80
C PHE A 212 13.97 -1.67 -2.97
N ALA A 213 13.97 -0.45 -3.43
CA ALA A 213 14.74 -0.04 -4.59
C ALA A 213 15.56 1.24 -4.33
N ILE A 214 16.65 1.41 -5.07
CA ILE A 214 17.52 2.58 -5.05
C ILE A 214 17.87 2.94 -6.48
N ASP A 215 17.51 4.15 -6.90
CA ASP A 215 17.80 4.72 -8.22
C ASP A 215 17.43 3.77 -9.38
N GLY A 216 16.25 3.17 -9.28
CA GLY A 216 15.75 2.25 -10.31
C GLY A 216 16.22 0.81 -10.19
N GLU A 217 17.10 0.48 -9.25
CA GLU A 217 17.57 -0.88 -9.00
C GLU A 217 16.86 -1.50 -7.80
N ILE A 218 16.33 -2.72 -7.96
CA ILE A 218 15.68 -3.48 -6.89
C ILE A 218 16.76 -4.15 -6.03
N ASN A 219 16.84 -3.76 -4.76
CA ASN A 219 17.77 -4.30 -3.78
C ASN A 219 17.18 -5.45 -2.97
N ALA A 220 15.85 -5.48 -2.81
CA ALA A 220 15.12 -6.59 -2.21
C ALA A 220 13.70 -6.63 -2.73
N SER A 221 13.14 -7.83 -2.94
CA SER A 221 11.77 -8.01 -3.40
C SER A 221 11.11 -9.26 -2.85
N ILE A 222 9.78 -9.25 -2.86
CA ILE A 222 8.95 -10.41 -2.56
C ILE A 222 7.67 -10.33 -3.38
N THR A 223 7.26 -11.46 -3.97
CA THR A 223 6.01 -11.57 -4.71
C THR A 223 4.99 -12.36 -3.90
N ALA A 224 3.75 -11.88 -3.84
CA ALA A 224 2.67 -12.55 -3.12
C ALA A 224 1.33 -12.46 -3.84
N ASN A 225 0.53 -13.52 -3.68
CA ASN A 225 -0.89 -13.53 -4.02
C ASN A 225 -1.72 -13.09 -2.81
N ARG A 226 -2.58 -12.10 -2.95
CA ARG A 226 -3.44 -11.54 -1.91
C ARG A 226 -4.78 -12.29 -1.87
N ILE A 227 -4.77 -13.54 -1.44
CA ILE A 227 -5.91 -14.45 -1.55
C ILE A 227 -7.15 -14.04 -0.74
N ARG A 228 -7.02 -13.16 0.28
CA ARG A 228 -8.15 -12.57 1.01
C ARG A 228 -7.88 -11.13 1.40
N GLN A 229 -8.93 -10.32 1.38
CA GLN A 229 -8.90 -8.88 1.74
C GLN A 229 -10.20 -8.44 2.40
N ASN A 230 -10.21 -7.26 3.00
CA ASN A 230 -11.38 -6.62 3.61
C ASN A 230 -11.62 -5.21 3.06
N PRO A 231 -12.80 -4.87 2.55
CA PRO A 231 -13.87 -5.79 2.12
C PRO A 231 -13.41 -6.81 1.09
N ILE A 232 -14.17 -7.92 0.89
CA ILE A 232 -13.77 -8.94 -0.08
C ILE A 232 -13.78 -8.39 -1.52
N ASP A 233 -14.77 -7.56 -1.84
CA ASP A 233 -14.86 -6.85 -3.11
C ASP A 233 -14.28 -5.44 -2.97
N PHE A 234 -13.41 -5.05 -3.89
CA PHE A 234 -12.74 -3.74 -3.93
C PHE A 234 -12.00 -3.36 -2.63
N GLY A 235 -11.61 -4.37 -1.83
CA GLY A 235 -10.92 -4.14 -0.57
C GLY A 235 -9.46 -3.71 -0.77
N ASN A 236 -9.01 -2.83 0.12
CA ASN A 236 -7.62 -2.36 0.14
C ASN A 236 -6.80 -2.95 1.29
N SER A 237 -7.41 -3.78 2.13
CA SER A 237 -6.75 -4.31 3.32
C SER A 237 -6.57 -5.81 3.20
N THR A 238 -5.39 -6.26 2.78
CA THR A 238 -5.00 -7.67 2.77
C THR A 238 -5.21 -8.29 4.15
N THR A 239 -5.87 -9.44 4.20
CA THR A 239 -6.05 -10.23 5.44
C THR A 239 -5.27 -11.53 5.40
N PHE A 240 -5.06 -12.09 4.20
CA PHE A 240 -4.21 -13.25 3.99
C PHE A 240 -3.46 -13.13 2.65
N ALA A 241 -2.13 -13.28 2.70
CA ALA A 241 -1.26 -13.29 1.51
C ALA A 241 -0.37 -14.54 1.52
N VAL A 242 -0.03 -15.05 0.35
CA VAL A 242 0.85 -16.22 0.18
C VAL A 242 1.95 -15.87 -0.81
N THR A 243 3.20 -16.21 -0.47
CA THR A 243 4.34 -16.04 -1.39
C THR A 243 4.12 -16.82 -2.67
N CYS A 244 4.48 -16.23 -3.79
CA CYS A 244 4.52 -16.87 -5.10
C CYS A 244 5.71 -16.34 -5.92
N GLN A 245 5.99 -17.00 -7.04
CA GLN A 245 6.96 -16.54 -8.03
C GLN A 245 6.23 -16.42 -9.35
N ILE A 246 6.17 -15.22 -9.91
CA ILE A 246 5.48 -14.94 -11.19
C ILE A 246 6.35 -13.96 -11.95
N HIS A 247 7.07 -14.50 -12.92
CA HIS A 247 8.08 -13.77 -13.69
C HIS A 247 7.52 -12.53 -14.39
N ASP A 248 6.32 -12.62 -14.96
CA ASP A 248 5.70 -11.52 -15.71
C ASP A 248 5.50 -10.26 -14.87
N ILE A 249 4.96 -10.42 -13.64
CA ILE A 249 4.73 -9.26 -12.76
C ILE A 249 6.03 -8.76 -12.11
N GLU A 250 6.99 -9.65 -11.88
CA GLU A 250 8.32 -9.28 -11.39
C GLU A 250 9.08 -8.45 -12.43
N GLN A 251 9.04 -8.84 -13.70
CA GLN A 251 9.59 -8.05 -14.81
C GLN A 251 8.86 -6.72 -14.99
N ALA A 252 7.52 -6.72 -14.91
CA ALA A 252 6.75 -5.49 -15.02
C ALA A 252 7.08 -4.51 -13.87
N ALA A 253 7.17 -5.01 -12.63
CA ALA A 253 7.59 -4.21 -11.48
C ALA A 253 9.01 -3.65 -11.66
N GLN A 254 9.97 -4.49 -12.08
CA GLN A 254 11.33 -4.04 -12.36
C GLN A 254 11.37 -2.94 -13.42
N LYS A 255 10.57 -3.07 -14.50
CA LYS A 255 10.48 -2.07 -15.56
C LYS A 255 9.93 -0.73 -15.07
N ILE A 256 8.89 -0.77 -14.20
CA ILE A 256 8.34 0.44 -13.55
C ILE A 256 9.40 1.12 -12.69
N ILE A 257 10.06 0.36 -11.82
CA ILE A 257 11.06 0.84 -10.88
C ILE A 257 12.26 1.45 -11.63
N ALA A 258 12.75 0.77 -12.66
CA ALA A 258 13.88 1.24 -13.48
C ALA A 258 13.53 2.52 -14.25
N ALA A 259 12.38 2.55 -14.94
CA ALA A 259 11.98 3.67 -15.80
C ALA A 259 11.69 4.96 -15.03
N THR A 260 11.45 4.87 -13.71
CA THR A 260 11.20 6.03 -12.84
C THR A 260 12.38 6.38 -11.95
N HIS A 261 13.51 5.68 -12.05
CA HIS A 261 14.62 5.82 -11.08
C HIS A 261 14.13 5.77 -9.64
N TYR A 262 13.18 4.86 -9.37
CA TYR A 262 12.51 4.76 -8.07
C TYR A 262 13.51 4.52 -6.94
N SER A 263 13.31 5.22 -5.82
CA SER A 263 14.04 4.94 -4.57
C SER A 263 13.05 4.87 -3.41
N GLY A 264 13.16 3.85 -2.58
CA GLY A 264 12.30 3.64 -1.41
C GLY A 264 11.61 2.28 -1.38
N LEU A 265 10.61 2.16 -0.51
CA LEU A 265 9.72 1.00 -0.44
C LEU A 265 8.52 1.19 -1.36
N ALA A 266 8.12 0.13 -2.05
CA ALA A 266 6.87 0.13 -2.83
C ALA A 266 6.19 -1.24 -2.84
N GLU A 267 4.85 -1.21 -2.98
CA GLU A 267 4.04 -2.37 -3.35
C GLU A 267 3.43 -2.10 -4.72
N VAL A 268 3.82 -2.89 -5.73
CA VAL A 268 3.27 -2.82 -7.09
C VAL A 268 2.18 -3.86 -7.21
N GLU A 269 0.94 -3.43 -7.45
CA GLU A 269 -0.24 -4.29 -7.46
C GLU A 269 -0.67 -4.64 -8.89
N PHE A 270 -0.99 -5.92 -9.09
CA PHE A 270 -1.46 -6.48 -10.35
C PHE A 270 -2.71 -7.31 -10.14
N MET A 271 -3.54 -7.38 -11.18
CA MET A 271 -4.65 -8.33 -11.24
C MET A 271 -4.50 -9.23 -12.45
N TYR A 272 -4.66 -10.53 -12.25
CA TYR A 272 -4.68 -11.49 -13.33
C TYR A 272 -6.03 -11.45 -14.05
N ASP A 273 -5.98 -11.12 -15.33
CA ASP A 273 -7.13 -11.17 -16.23
C ASP A 273 -7.17 -12.55 -16.91
N SER A 274 -8.04 -13.41 -16.43
CA SER A 274 -8.18 -14.77 -16.97
C SER A 274 -8.75 -14.80 -18.39
N GLY A 275 -9.46 -13.75 -18.81
CA GLY A 275 -10.01 -13.65 -20.17
C GLY A 275 -8.93 -13.35 -21.20
N ALA A 276 -7.98 -12.49 -20.85
CA ALA A 276 -6.84 -12.12 -21.69
C ALA A 276 -5.58 -12.95 -21.39
N ASN A 277 -5.57 -13.75 -20.33
CA ASN A 277 -4.39 -14.50 -19.84
C ASN A 277 -3.17 -13.59 -19.58
N VAL A 278 -3.38 -12.46 -18.91
CA VAL A 278 -2.34 -11.47 -18.67
C VAL A 278 -2.50 -10.84 -17.28
N TYR A 279 -1.39 -10.43 -16.68
CA TYR A 279 -1.39 -9.61 -15.47
C TYR A 279 -1.46 -8.13 -15.83
N LYS A 280 -2.45 -7.42 -15.31
CA LYS A 280 -2.66 -6.00 -15.52
C LYS A 280 -2.27 -5.20 -14.29
N PHE A 281 -1.44 -4.18 -14.47
CA PHE A 281 -1.05 -3.24 -13.41
C PHE A 281 -2.27 -2.51 -12.88
N LEU A 282 -2.42 -2.42 -11.56
CA LEU A 282 -3.50 -1.68 -10.91
C LEU A 282 -3.04 -0.36 -10.29
N GLU A 283 -2.02 -0.44 -9.44
CA GLU A 283 -1.48 0.72 -8.74
C GLU A 283 -0.12 0.41 -8.11
N ILE A 284 0.59 1.43 -7.68
CA ILE A 284 1.77 1.33 -6.84
C ILE A 284 1.58 2.15 -5.57
N ASN A 285 1.77 1.49 -4.43
CA ASN A 285 1.81 2.12 -3.13
C ASN A 285 3.25 2.51 -2.83
N THR A 286 3.58 3.80 -2.83
CA THR A 286 4.94 4.33 -2.67
C THR A 286 5.40 4.39 -1.21
N ARG A 287 5.11 3.37 -0.44
CA ARG A 287 5.34 3.21 1.00
C ARG A 287 5.35 1.75 1.41
N SER A 288 5.59 1.50 2.71
CA SER A 288 5.39 0.15 3.27
C SER A 288 3.92 -0.29 3.14
N TRP A 289 3.70 -1.59 3.03
CA TRP A 289 2.38 -2.22 2.90
C TRP A 289 2.11 -3.19 4.04
N LYS A 290 0.86 -3.63 4.16
CA LYS A 290 0.41 -4.35 5.36
C LYS A 290 1.12 -5.69 5.58
N TRP A 291 1.38 -6.42 4.51
CA TRP A 291 1.96 -7.78 4.57
C TRP A 291 3.49 -7.81 4.34
N HIS A 292 4.18 -6.66 4.40
CA HIS A 292 5.64 -6.59 4.15
C HIS A 292 6.46 -7.53 5.05
N THR A 293 5.95 -7.87 6.25
CA THR A 293 6.61 -8.82 7.17
C THR A 293 6.61 -10.27 6.66
N LEU A 294 5.90 -10.58 5.58
CA LEU A 294 6.01 -11.88 4.92
C LEU A 294 7.45 -12.17 4.45
N SER A 295 8.22 -11.13 4.13
CA SER A 295 9.65 -11.22 3.77
C SER A 295 10.51 -11.89 4.83
N LEU A 296 10.13 -11.80 6.11
CA LEU A 296 10.85 -12.48 7.19
C LEU A 296 10.87 -14.01 7.03
N THR A 297 9.87 -14.58 6.32
CA THR A 297 9.87 -16.02 5.99
C THR A 297 10.85 -16.38 4.88
N GLN A 298 11.39 -15.38 4.18
CA GLN A 298 12.42 -15.49 3.15
C GLN A 298 13.82 -15.15 3.69
N GLY A 299 13.93 -14.87 5.01
CA GLY A 299 15.22 -14.60 5.66
C GLY A 299 15.61 -13.11 5.71
N PHE A 300 14.78 -12.17 5.23
CA PHE A 300 15.10 -10.75 5.27
C PHE A 300 13.92 -9.89 5.72
N GLY A 301 14.22 -8.67 6.19
CA GLY A 301 13.24 -7.65 6.54
C GLY A 301 13.44 -6.38 5.72
N PHE A 302 12.40 -5.82 5.14
CA PHE A 302 12.52 -4.63 4.30
C PHE A 302 13.14 -3.43 5.03
N MET A 303 12.72 -3.16 6.27
CA MET A 303 13.31 -2.08 7.05
C MET A 303 14.75 -2.36 7.44
N SER A 304 15.08 -3.62 7.74
CA SER A 304 16.46 -4.03 7.98
C SER A 304 17.34 -3.80 6.75
N GLU A 305 16.86 -4.15 5.55
CA GLU A 305 17.59 -3.93 4.30
C GLU A 305 17.80 -2.45 4.00
N VAL A 306 16.81 -1.59 4.27
CA VAL A 306 16.96 -0.13 4.17
C VAL A 306 18.10 0.36 5.07
N ILE A 307 18.11 -0.05 6.35
CA ILE A 307 19.14 0.34 7.33
C ILE A 307 20.50 -0.22 6.93
N ARG A 308 20.55 -1.49 6.52
CA ARG A 308 21.79 -2.13 6.03
C ARG A 308 22.37 -1.38 4.85
N TRP A 309 21.55 -0.99 3.89
CA TRP A 309 21.99 -0.20 2.75
C TRP A 309 22.58 1.15 3.17
N HIS A 310 21.94 1.88 4.06
CA HIS A 310 22.48 3.16 4.57
C HIS A 310 23.81 2.97 5.29
N LYS A 311 23.90 1.96 6.16
CA LYS A 311 25.10 1.68 6.98
C LYS A 311 26.18 0.88 6.24
N SER A 312 26.00 0.58 4.94
CA SER A 312 26.94 -0.25 4.15
C SER A 312 27.19 -1.64 4.78
N LEU A 313 26.17 -2.19 5.44
CA LEU A 313 26.19 -3.55 5.95
C LEU A 313 25.81 -4.55 4.85
N PRO A 314 26.26 -5.81 4.92
CA PRO A 314 25.84 -6.84 4.00
C PRO A 314 24.32 -7.03 3.99
N SER A 315 23.73 -7.18 2.81
CA SER A 315 22.33 -7.53 2.65
C SER A 315 22.04 -8.95 3.15
N GLU A 316 20.85 -9.15 3.73
CA GLU A 316 20.32 -10.48 4.05
C GLU A 316 19.38 -11.00 2.95
N TYR A 317 19.04 -10.15 1.98
CA TYR A 317 18.22 -10.56 0.86
C TYR A 317 18.97 -11.51 -0.07
N ASP A 318 18.39 -12.70 -0.25
CA ASP A 318 18.85 -13.69 -1.24
C ASP A 318 17.68 -13.97 -2.20
N LYS A 319 17.87 -13.64 -3.48
CA LYS A 319 16.86 -13.82 -4.52
C LYS A 319 16.50 -15.29 -4.73
N GLU A 320 17.46 -16.19 -4.50
CA GLU A 320 17.26 -17.64 -4.71
C GLU A 320 16.55 -18.31 -3.53
N ASN A 321 16.46 -17.62 -2.39
CA ASN A 321 15.79 -18.14 -1.21
C ASN A 321 14.27 -17.97 -1.33
N TYR A 322 13.60 -19.02 -1.83
CA TYR A 322 12.14 -19.04 -1.91
C TYR A 322 11.52 -20.05 -0.94
N VAL A 323 10.68 -19.56 -0.06
CA VAL A 323 9.87 -20.36 0.85
C VAL A 323 8.39 -20.08 0.62
N LYS A 324 7.61 -21.12 0.27
CA LYS A 324 6.15 -20.97 0.21
C LYS A 324 5.59 -20.78 1.61
N ALA A 325 5.06 -19.59 1.87
CA ALA A 325 4.61 -19.15 3.18
C ALA A 325 3.37 -18.26 3.09
N GLY A 326 2.53 -18.32 4.13
CA GLY A 326 1.37 -17.46 4.28
C GLY A 326 1.55 -16.44 5.41
N TRP A 327 1.13 -15.23 5.18
CA TRP A 327 0.95 -14.15 6.15
C TRP A 327 -0.52 -13.94 6.46
N VAL A 328 -0.86 -13.66 7.73
CA VAL A 328 -2.25 -13.45 8.13
C VAL A 328 -2.39 -12.31 9.16
N GLU A 329 -3.37 -11.45 8.94
CA GLU A 329 -3.95 -10.59 9.96
C GLU A 329 -5.24 -11.26 10.49
N ARG A 330 -5.09 -12.00 11.59
CA ARG A 330 -6.09 -12.98 12.05
C ARG A 330 -7.46 -12.40 12.34
N LEU A 331 -7.51 -11.25 13.03
CA LEU A 331 -8.77 -10.72 13.52
C LEU A 331 -9.71 -10.32 12.38
N THR A 332 -9.16 -9.57 11.41
CA THR A 332 -9.91 -9.16 10.22
C THR A 332 -10.14 -10.36 9.27
N ASP A 333 -9.19 -11.31 9.18
CA ASP A 333 -9.34 -12.48 8.34
C ASP A 333 -10.51 -13.37 8.81
N TYR A 334 -10.64 -13.60 10.13
CA TYR A 334 -11.78 -14.32 10.69
C TYR A 334 -13.10 -13.59 10.41
N ALA A 335 -13.13 -12.27 10.55
CA ALA A 335 -14.32 -11.49 10.23
C ALA A 335 -14.71 -11.63 8.76
N VAL A 336 -13.73 -11.60 7.83
CA VAL A 336 -13.95 -11.82 6.39
C VAL A 336 -14.49 -13.22 6.11
N ILE A 337 -13.90 -14.25 6.71
CA ILE A 337 -14.31 -15.66 6.54
C ILE A 337 -15.78 -15.84 6.96
N ILE A 338 -16.14 -15.34 8.16
CA ILE A 338 -17.48 -15.49 8.71
C ILE A 338 -18.50 -14.69 7.90
N LYS A 339 -18.20 -13.39 7.67
CA LYS A 339 -19.11 -12.48 6.96
C LYS A 339 -19.45 -12.97 5.54
N ASN A 340 -18.46 -13.51 4.84
CA ASN A 340 -18.61 -13.95 3.44
C ASN A 340 -18.86 -15.46 3.31
N ARG A 341 -19.01 -16.19 4.41
CA ARG A 341 -19.28 -17.65 4.44
C ARG A 341 -18.33 -18.43 3.54
N LEU A 342 -17.03 -18.13 3.65
CA LEU A 342 -16.02 -18.75 2.80
C LEU A 342 -15.95 -20.28 3.01
N CYS A 343 -15.57 -21.00 1.96
CA CYS A 343 -15.43 -22.44 2.01
C CYS A 343 -14.36 -22.85 3.03
N MET A 344 -14.75 -23.61 4.05
CA MET A 344 -13.85 -24.02 5.15
C MET A 344 -12.68 -24.86 4.67
N LYS A 345 -12.83 -25.65 3.61
CA LYS A 345 -11.73 -26.44 3.01
C LYS A 345 -10.63 -25.50 2.50
N ASP A 346 -10.98 -24.43 1.81
CA ASP A 346 -10.02 -23.47 1.25
C ASP A 346 -9.36 -22.65 2.36
N VAL A 347 -10.14 -22.27 3.38
CA VAL A 347 -9.63 -21.62 4.59
C VAL A 347 -8.58 -22.50 5.26
N ILE A 348 -8.91 -23.77 5.57
CA ILE A 348 -7.98 -24.71 6.23
C ILE A 348 -6.71 -24.87 5.39
N ASN A 349 -6.85 -25.04 4.07
CA ASN A 349 -5.69 -25.20 3.18
C ASN A 349 -4.79 -23.96 3.18
N SER A 350 -5.37 -22.76 3.18
CA SER A 350 -4.58 -21.53 3.28
C SER A 350 -3.84 -21.43 4.62
N TYR A 351 -4.50 -21.78 5.73
CA TYR A 351 -3.90 -21.73 7.06
C TYR A 351 -2.76 -22.75 7.28
N LYS A 352 -2.71 -23.85 6.51
CA LYS A 352 -1.55 -24.77 6.50
C LYS A 352 -0.27 -24.07 6.02
N LEU A 353 -0.38 -23.05 5.17
CA LEU A 353 0.75 -22.27 4.67
C LEU A 353 1.18 -21.15 5.63
N LYS A 354 0.36 -20.84 6.65
CA LYS A 354 0.65 -19.74 7.56
C LYS A 354 1.96 -19.93 8.32
N LYS A 355 2.94 -19.07 8.06
CA LYS A 355 4.22 -19.01 8.78
C LYS A 355 4.44 -17.66 9.46
N CYS A 356 3.74 -16.61 9.01
CA CYS A 356 3.87 -15.26 9.52
C CYS A 356 2.53 -14.71 10.00
N SER A 357 2.54 -13.93 11.07
CA SER A 357 1.38 -13.20 11.58
C SER A 357 1.67 -11.71 11.56
N ALA A 358 0.67 -10.92 11.18
CA ALA A 358 0.78 -9.46 11.11
C ALA A 358 1.23 -8.80 12.43
N LEU A 359 0.73 -9.29 13.55
CA LEU A 359 0.97 -8.70 14.88
C LEU A 359 1.56 -9.67 15.89
N LEU A 360 1.19 -10.96 15.83
CA LEU A 360 1.60 -11.92 16.85
C LEU A 360 3.08 -12.27 16.69
N SER A 361 3.85 -11.94 17.71
CA SER A 361 5.27 -12.30 17.85
C SER A 361 5.52 -12.70 19.30
N ALA A 362 6.25 -13.80 19.52
CA ALA A 362 6.60 -14.24 20.88
C ALA A 362 7.52 -13.24 21.59
N ASP A 363 8.36 -12.57 20.81
CA ASP A 363 9.31 -11.58 21.30
C ASP A 363 8.65 -10.23 21.64
N ASP A 364 7.50 -9.88 21.01
CA ASP A 364 6.80 -8.61 21.19
C ASP A 364 5.28 -8.85 21.13
N PRO A 365 4.67 -9.51 22.16
CA PRO A 365 3.27 -9.93 22.13
C PRO A 365 2.26 -8.81 22.39
N LEU A 366 2.67 -7.73 23.06
CA LEU A 366 1.76 -6.71 23.55
C LEU A 366 0.96 -5.97 22.45
N PRO A 367 1.52 -5.65 21.27
CA PRO A 367 0.73 -5.09 20.17
C PRO A 367 -0.44 -5.98 19.75
N ALA A 368 -0.25 -7.30 19.71
CA ALA A 368 -1.31 -8.25 19.35
C ALA A 368 -2.42 -8.31 20.43
N ILE A 369 -2.05 -8.33 21.70
CA ILE A 369 -2.98 -8.33 22.82
C ILE A 369 -3.80 -7.03 22.81
N MET A 370 -3.14 -5.90 22.72
CA MET A 370 -3.80 -4.59 22.72
C MET A 370 -4.68 -4.39 21.48
N TYR A 371 -4.29 -4.92 20.31
CA TYR A 371 -5.14 -4.88 19.11
C TYR A 371 -6.47 -5.62 19.33
N ILE A 372 -6.47 -6.76 20.03
CA ILE A 372 -7.68 -7.49 20.38
C ILE A 372 -8.53 -6.67 21.38
N ILE A 373 -7.92 -6.13 22.44
CA ILE A 373 -8.62 -5.33 23.46
C ILE A 373 -9.24 -4.07 22.83
N MET A 374 -8.51 -3.40 21.94
CA MET A 374 -8.96 -2.17 21.29
C MET A 374 -9.90 -2.41 20.09
N SER A 375 -10.04 -3.65 19.63
CA SER A 375 -10.79 -3.96 18.40
C SER A 375 -12.23 -3.42 18.37
N PRO A 376 -13.01 -3.39 19.46
CA PRO A 376 -14.34 -2.78 19.44
C PRO A 376 -14.29 -1.27 19.12
N VAL A 377 -13.33 -0.55 19.72
CA VAL A 377 -13.16 0.89 19.49
C VAL A 377 -12.65 1.15 18.08
N LEU A 378 -11.68 0.35 17.61
CA LEU A 378 -11.14 0.46 16.24
C LEU A 378 -12.21 0.15 15.19
N TYR A 379 -13.12 -0.76 15.48
CA TYR A 379 -14.27 -1.05 14.61
C TYR A 379 -15.20 0.15 14.51
N LEU A 380 -15.61 0.72 15.66
CA LEU A 380 -16.50 1.89 15.70
C LEU A 380 -15.91 3.15 15.01
N LYS A 381 -14.58 3.28 14.97
CA LYS A 381 -13.91 4.38 14.26
C LYS A 381 -13.83 4.21 12.74
N ARG A 382 -14.03 3.00 12.23
CA ARG A 382 -13.98 2.69 10.79
C ARG A 382 -15.35 2.80 10.10
N TYR A 383 -16.43 2.80 10.87
CA TYR A 383 -17.81 2.86 10.44
C TYR A 383 -18.57 3.98 11.17
#